data_e48c3be26c5715ea70aa28d96d3d68f3
#
_entry.id   e48c3be26c5715ea70aa28d96d3d68f3
#
_cell.length_a   1.000
_cell.length_b   1.000
_cell.length_c   1.000
_cell.angle_alpha   90.00
_cell.angle_beta   90.00
_cell.angle_gamma   90.00
#
_symmetry.space_group_name_H-M   'P 1'
#
loop_
_entity.id
_entity.type
_entity.pdbx_description
1 polymer ?
#
loop_
_entity_poly.entity_id
_entity_poly.type
_entity_poly.pdbx_seq_one_letter_code
_entity_poly.pdbx_strand_id
1 'polypeptide(L)'
;MVSAMPDATLCPRCGAESHYLLTPRDRTEGPPASIRLCASRVCGVGFTEPAPDDLAAAPAASPSGEVEHRLASRIVSAGLSHLMRRLAPGDTVVDVGAGSGLRARVLAERGFRVIAIEPDPAEEMRAHAMMSSLPAGARVEVVRAGVDELPAVMDGRTAQAAVMWHVLEHLHHLDAGLGTVAGVLADGGLLGVAVPNRRSAEARAFGPRWHGWEPSRHRWHFDEDSLRLVLGASRFSVADIGTRGGWGYPSGVAYSIAPGLDPQVHPGTGLLGRALAAAMIPVAATARAVGHGGQLVTIARRAAR
;
A
#
# COMPACT_ATOMS: atom_id res chain seq x y z
N MET A 1 37.32 12.22 15.65
CA MET A 1 36.93 12.47 14.25
C MET A 1 35.43 12.62 14.22
N VAL A 2 34.92 13.84 14.14
CA VAL A 2 33.49 14.12 13.95
C VAL A 2 33.21 13.76 12.50
N SER A 3 32.49 12.69 12.27
CA SER A 3 31.99 12.30 10.94
C SER A 3 31.14 13.46 10.42
N ALA A 4 31.50 13.99 9.28
CA ALA A 4 30.74 15.02 8.60
C ALA A 4 29.29 14.54 8.50
N MET A 5 28.34 15.34 8.99
CA MET A 5 26.93 15.11 8.72
C MET A 5 26.74 15.11 7.21
N PRO A 6 26.07 14.08 6.64
CA PRO A 6 25.82 14.08 5.20
C PRO A 6 24.97 15.31 4.84
N ASP A 7 25.30 15.90 3.70
CA ASP A 7 24.68 17.11 3.13
C ASP A 7 23.16 17.15 3.34
N ALA A 8 22.65 18.36 3.54
CA ALA A 8 21.23 18.63 3.74
C ALA A 8 20.44 18.20 2.50
N THR A 9 19.98 16.94 2.49
CA THR A 9 19.12 16.41 1.43
C THR A 9 17.75 17.06 1.55
N LEU A 10 17.25 17.62 0.46
CA LEU A 10 15.93 18.22 0.42
C LEU A 10 14.85 17.15 0.22
N CYS A 11 13.69 17.39 0.80
CA CYS A 11 12.52 16.54 0.61
C CYS A 11 12.09 16.55 -0.86
N PRO A 12 12.04 15.40 -1.56
CA PRO A 12 11.70 15.35 -2.98
C PRO A 12 10.25 15.73 -3.28
N ARG A 13 9.37 15.78 -2.26
CA ARG A 13 7.99 16.22 -2.42
C ARG A 13 7.83 17.73 -2.35
N CYS A 14 8.45 18.41 -1.38
CA CYS A 14 8.16 19.82 -1.08
C CYS A 14 9.38 20.74 -1.06
N GLY A 15 10.58 20.22 -1.30
CA GLY A 15 11.83 21.00 -1.31
C GLY A 15 12.34 21.48 0.06
N ALA A 16 11.64 21.17 1.15
CA ALA A 16 12.09 21.54 2.49
C ALA A 16 13.28 20.67 2.94
N GLU A 17 14.03 21.18 3.90
CA GLU A 17 15.10 20.41 4.55
C GLU A 17 14.59 19.09 5.10
N SER A 18 15.46 18.11 5.18
CA SER A 18 15.20 16.81 5.80
C SER A 18 16.26 16.45 6.81
N HIS A 19 15.94 15.59 7.73
CA HIS A 19 16.89 15.02 8.67
C HIS A 19 16.96 13.51 8.54
N TYR A 20 18.13 12.96 8.79
CA TYR A 20 18.38 11.52 8.82
C TYR A 20 17.56 10.87 9.95
N LEU A 21 16.89 9.77 9.66
CA LEU A 21 16.20 8.95 10.66
C LEU A 21 17.01 7.70 11.01
N LEU A 22 17.28 6.87 10.02
CA LEU A 22 18.03 5.61 10.18
C LEU A 22 18.52 5.07 8.82
N THR A 23 19.43 4.11 8.89
CA THR A 23 19.77 3.24 7.75
C THR A 23 19.10 1.90 7.95
N PRO A 24 18.10 1.53 7.13
CA PRO A 24 17.46 0.23 7.23
C PRO A 24 18.45 -0.88 6.89
N ARG A 25 18.26 -2.04 7.49
CA ARG A 25 18.94 -3.25 7.04
C ARG A 25 18.13 -3.82 5.88
N ASP A 26 18.57 -3.51 4.67
CA ASP A 26 17.97 -4.09 3.49
C ASP A 26 18.13 -5.62 3.50
N ARG A 27 17.15 -6.31 3.00
CA ARG A 27 17.10 -7.76 2.85
C ARG A 27 17.48 -8.18 1.43
N THR A 28 17.58 -7.20 0.53
CA THR A 28 18.04 -7.34 -0.84
C THR A 28 19.45 -6.80 -0.97
N GLU A 29 20.22 -7.27 -1.93
CA GLU A 29 21.57 -6.80 -2.25
C GLU A 29 21.56 -5.43 -2.96
N GLY A 30 20.66 -4.54 -2.54
CA GLY A 30 20.57 -3.19 -3.08
C GLY A 30 21.66 -2.24 -2.55
N PRO A 31 21.83 -1.07 -3.17
CA PRO A 31 22.74 -0.06 -2.66
C PRO A 31 22.30 0.40 -1.26
N PRO A 32 23.25 0.78 -0.37
CA PRO A 32 22.91 1.28 0.94
C PRO A 32 22.03 2.52 0.81
N ALA A 33 20.87 2.47 1.47
CA ALA A 33 19.90 3.55 1.50
C ALA A 33 19.67 4.04 2.92
N SER A 34 19.24 5.27 3.08
CA SER A 34 18.85 5.86 4.35
C SER A 34 17.37 6.30 4.31
N ILE A 35 16.70 6.26 5.45
CA ILE A 35 15.40 6.86 5.62
C ILE A 35 15.59 8.26 6.20
N ARG A 36 15.00 9.24 5.55
CA ARG A 36 15.01 10.64 5.96
C ARG A 36 13.60 11.12 6.25
N LEU A 37 13.47 12.14 7.09
CA LEU A 37 12.18 12.77 7.40
C LEU A 37 12.20 14.22 6.95
N CYS A 38 11.17 14.63 6.24
CA CYS A 38 10.92 16.02 5.90
C CYS A 38 10.71 16.86 7.16
N ALA A 39 11.42 17.97 7.28
CA ALA A 39 11.33 18.89 8.42
C ALA A 39 10.09 19.81 8.35
N SER A 40 9.43 19.89 7.20
CA SER A 40 8.25 20.74 7.01
C SER A 40 7.04 20.22 7.78
N ARG A 41 6.43 21.09 8.58
CA ARG A 41 5.21 20.78 9.36
C ARG A 41 3.97 20.56 8.49
N VAL A 42 4.00 20.98 7.22
CA VAL A 42 2.90 20.79 6.27
C VAL A 42 3.15 19.62 5.31
N CYS A 43 4.23 18.89 5.48
CA CYS A 43 4.59 17.72 4.70
C CYS A 43 4.86 16.51 5.61
N GLY A 44 5.94 16.53 6.39
CA GLY A 44 6.30 15.54 7.40
C GLY A 44 6.53 14.11 6.86
N VAL A 45 6.52 13.90 5.54
CA VAL A 45 6.66 12.57 4.94
C VAL A 45 8.09 12.06 5.13
N GLY A 46 8.24 10.76 5.38
CA GLY A 46 9.52 10.07 5.27
C GLY A 46 9.80 9.66 3.83
N PHE A 47 11.07 9.56 3.47
CA PHE A 47 11.49 9.09 2.15
C PHE A 47 12.81 8.33 2.20
N THR A 48 13.00 7.46 1.21
CA THR A 48 14.24 6.70 1.00
C THR A 48 15.22 7.51 0.16
N GLU A 49 16.50 7.54 0.59
CA GLU A 49 17.59 8.23 -0.10
C GLU A 49 18.84 7.30 -0.22
N PRO A 50 19.36 7.01 -1.41
CA PRO A 50 18.78 7.39 -2.70
C PRO A 50 17.41 6.74 -2.91
N ALA A 51 16.56 7.40 -3.70
CA ALA A 51 15.26 6.84 -4.03
C ALA A 51 15.45 5.50 -4.77
N PRO A 52 14.63 4.47 -4.49
CA PRO A 52 14.69 3.24 -5.26
C PRO A 52 14.42 3.53 -6.75
N ASP A 53 15.24 2.93 -7.60
CA ASP A 53 14.99 2.89 -9.03
C ASP A 53 13.69 2.15 -9.32
N ASP A 54 13.20 2.24 -10.55
CA ASP A 54 11.90 1.70 -10.95
C ASP A 54 11.60 0.32 -10.34
N LEU A 55 10.39 0.18 -9.85
CA LEU A 55 9.83 -0.97 -9.16
C LEU A 55 10.50 -2.28 -9.59
N ALA A 56 11.50 -2.72 -8.84
CA ALA A 56 11.87 -4.11 -8.89
C ALA A 56 10.61 -4.89 -8.47
N ALA A 57 9.93 -5.45 -9.48
CA ALA A 57 8.73 -6.24 -9.26
C ALA A 57 9.07 -7.41 -8.36
N ALA A 58 8.85 -7.25 -7.05
CA ALA A 58 8.87 -8.40 -6.19
C ALA A 58 7.55 -9.12 -6.45
N PRO A 59 7.59 -10.39 -6.88
CA PRO A 59 6.38 -11.14 -7.09
C PRO A 59 5.60 -11.17 -5.78
N ALA A 60 4.39 -10.63 -5.77
CA ALA A 60 3.49 -10.81 -4.65
C ALA A 60 3.26 -12.32 -4.48
N ALA A 61 3.40 -12.83 -3.27
CA ALA A 61 3.08 -14.22 -3.00
C ALA A 61 1.58 -14.41 -3.17
N SER A 62 1.17 -14.88 -4.34
CA SER A 62 -0.24 -15.18 -4.60
C SER A 62 -0.68 -16.42 -3.83
N PRO A 63 -1.91 -16.43 -3.28
CA PRO A 63 -2.47 -17.62 -2.64
C PRO A 63 -2.45 -18.81 -3.60
N SER A 64 -1.92 -19.95 -3.16
CA SER A 64 -1.69 -21.12 -4.01
C SER A 64 -2.73 -22.24 -3.86
N GLY A 65 -3.64 -22.12 -2.89
CA GLY A 65 -4.66 -23.14 -2.61
C GLY A 65 -6.03 -22.54 -2.26
N GLU A 66 -7.10 -23.31 -2.39
CA GLU A 66 -8.47 -22.83 -2.15
C GLU A 66 -8.69 -22.32 -0.72
N VAL A 67 -8.14 -22.99 0.27
CA VAL A 67 -8.24 -22.59 1.70
C VAL A 67 -7.49 -21.28 1.93
N GLU A 68 -6.30 -21.15 1.37
CA GLU A 68 -5.48 -19.94 1.46
C GLU A 68 -6.16 -18.77 0.75
N HIS A 69 -6.78 -19.03 -0.40
CA HIS A 69 -7.55 -18.05 -1.15
C HIS A 69 -8.76 -17.54 -0.35
N ARG A 70 -9.50 -18.45 0.30
CA ARG A 70 -10.65 -18.07 1.15
C ARG A 70 -10.21 -17.22 2.35
N LEU A 71 -9.08 -17.56 2.99
CA LEU A 71 -8.56 -16.78 4.11
C LEU A 71 -8.10 -15.40 3.66
N ALA A 72 -7.34 -15.32 2.57
CA ALA A 72 -6.88 -14.06 1.99
C ALA A 72 -8.06 -13.17 1.57
N SER A 73 -9.10 -13.73 0.95
CA SER A 73 -10.33 -13.02 0.59
C SER A 73 -11.06 -12.45 1.82
N ARG A 74 -11.08 -13.18 2.95
CA ARG A 74 -11.65 -12.66 4.22
C ARG A 74 -10.84 -11.50 4.77
N ILE A 75 -9.52 -11.58 4.73
CA ILE A 75 -8.62 -10.52 5.18
C ILE A 75 -8.82 -9.26 4.34
N VAL A 76 -8.82 -9.38 3.02
CA VAL A 76 -9.07 -8.28 2.09
C VAL A 76 -10.47 -7.69 2.31
N SER A 77 -11.48 -8.52 2.42
CA SER A 77 -12.87 -8.11 2.68
C SER A 77 -12.99 -7.32 3.99
N ALA A 78 -12.32 -7.76 5.05
CA ALA A 78 -12.29 -7.06 6.32
C ALA A 78 -11.62 -5.68 6.18
N GLY A 79 -10.48 -5.60 5.45
CA GLY A 79 -9.78 -4.34 5.17
C GLY A 79 -10.64 -3.34 4.39
N LEU A 80 -11.37 -3.82 3.40
CA LEU A 80 -12.22 -2.98 2.55
C LEU A 80 -13.63 -2.74 3.12
N SER A 81 -13.99 -3.36 4.23
CA SER A 81 -15.37 -3.36 4.76
C SER A 81 -15.92 -1.94 5.01
N HIS A 82 -15.09 -1.03 5.52
CA HIS A 82 -15.47 0.35 5.75
C HIS A 82 -15.75 1.13 4.46
N LEU A 83 -15.01 0.85 3.38
CA LEU A 83 -15.24 1.42 2.06
C LEU A 83 -16.52 0.85 1.46
N MET A 84 -16.63 -0.49 1.40
CA MET A 84 -17.77 -1.18 0.78
C MET A 84 -19.11 -0.80 1.39
N ARG A 85 -19.19 -0.55 2.71
CA ARG A 85 -20.43 -0.10 3.37
C ARG A 85 -20.90 1.31 2.96
N ARG A 86 -20.06 2.07 2.29
CA ARG A 86 -20.37 3.44 1.81
C ARG A 86 -20.70 3.48 0.32
N LEU A 87 -20.69 2.32 -0.34
CA LEU A 87 -20.94 2.17 -1.77
C LEU A 87 -22.20 1.37 -2.00
N ALA A 88 -22.87 1.63 -3.12
CA ALA A 88 -24.02 0.86 -3.59
C ALA A 88 -23.59 -0.28 -4.53
N PRO A 89 -24.34 -1.39 -4.58
CA PRO A 89 -24.12 -2.40 -5.61
C PRO A 89 -24.19 -1.79 -7.01
N GLY A 90 -23.24 -2.15 -7.86
CA GLY A 90 -23.09 -1.59 -9.21
C GLY A 90 -22.23 -0.35 -9.30
N ASP A 91 -21.81 0.26 -8.19
CA ASP A 91 -20.82 1.34 -8.19
C ASP A 91 -19.52 0.86 -8.83
N THR A 92 -18.84 1.81 -9.50
CA THR A 92 -17.53 1.55 -10.11
C THR A 92 -16.42 1.83 -9.08
N VAL A 93 -15.53 0.87 -8.92
CA VAL A 93 -14.34 0.97 -8.06
C VAL A 93 -13.09 0.76 -8.91
N VAL A 94 -12.13 1.67 -8.80
CA VAL A 94 -10.81 1.50 -9.40
C VAL A 94 -9.87 0.86 -8.37
N ASP A 95 -9.29 -0.29 -8.69
CA ASP A 95 -8.22 -0.92 -7.91
C ASP A 95 -6.88 -0.54 -8.54
N VAL A 96 -6.18 0.44 -7.94
CA VAL A 96 -4.89 0.94 -8.41
C VAL A 96 -3.78 0.08 -7.85
N GLY A 97 -2.92 -0.47 -8.71
CA GLY A 97 -1.91 -1.44 -8.32
C GLY A 97 -2.57 -2.73 -7.81
N ALA A 98 -3.38 -3.34 -8.65
CA ALA A 98 -4.22 -4.48 -8.29
C ALA A 98 -3.41 -5.73 -7.89
N GLY A 99 -2.13 -5.79 -8.29
CA GLY A 99 -1.29 -6.97 -8.10
C GLY A 99 -1.96 -8.19 -8.74
N SER A 100 -1.97 -9.31 -8.03
CA SER A 100 -2.60 -10.55 -8.50
C SER A 100 -4.14 -10.51 -8.65
N GLY A 101 -4.79 -9.36 -8.42
CA GLY A 101 -6.22 -9.16 -8.63
C GLY A 101 -7.12 -9.61 -7.48
N LEU A 102 -6.59 -10.05 -6.33
CA LEU A 102 -7.42 -10.56 -5.23
C LEU A 102 -8.42 -9.52 -4.70
N ARG A 103 -8.02 -8.24 -4.62
CA ARG A 103 -8.93 -7.16 -4.18
C ARG A 103 -10.00 -6.90 -5.21
N ALA A 104 -9.62 -6.82 -6.48
CA ALA A 104 -10.56 -6.66 -7.58
C ALA A 104 -11.62 -7.78 -7.57
N ARG A 105 -11.20 -9.04 -7.37
CA ARG A 105 -12.10 -10.18 -7.23
C ARG A 105 -13.07 -10.00 -6.07
N VAL A 106 -12.57 -9.70 -4.86
CA VAL A 106 -13.41 -9.51 -3.67
C VAL A 106 -14.45 -8.39 -3.87
N LEU A 107 -14.08 -7.31 -4.53
CA LEU A 107 -15.00 -6.22 -4.85
C LEU A 107 -16.06 -6.66 -5.87
N ALA A 108 -15.65 -7.37 -6.92
CA ALA A 108 -16.58 -7.88 -7.94
C ALA A 108 -17.60 -8.91 -7.39
N GLU A 109 -17.14 -9.82 -6.52
CA GLU A 109 -18.00 -10.78 -5.81
C GLU A 109 -19.03 -10.09 -4.89
N ARG A 110 -18.79 -8.82 -4.52
CA ARG A 110 -19.73 -7.98 -3.75
C ARG A 110 -20.64 -7.12 -4.64
N GLY A 111 -20.60 -7.32 -5.96
CA GLY A 111 -21.47 -6.68 -6.92
C GLY A 111 -21.00 -5.32 -7.42
N PHE A 112 -19.76 -4.92 -7.15
CA PHE A 112 -19.16 -3.70 -7.71
C PHE A 112 -18.67 -3.95 -9.14
N ARG A 113 -18.63 -2.89 -9.96
CA ARG A 113 -17.87 -2.86 -11.21
C ARG A 113 -16.44 -2.50 -10.88
N VAL A 114 -15.46 -3.28 -11.31
CA VAL A 114 -14.06 -3.04 -10.97
C VAL A 114 -13.25 -2.75 -12.22
N ILE A 115 -12.46 -1.70 -12.16
CA ILE A 115 -11.39 -1.41 -13.12
C ILE A 115 -10.09 -1.56 -12.34
N ALA A 116 -9.36 -2.62 -12.65
CA ALA A 116 -8.11 -2.99 -11.99
C ALA A 116 -6.93 -2.61 -12.89
N ILE A 117 -6.08 -1.70 -12.44
CA ILE A 117 -4.85 -1.35 -13.16
C ILE A 117 -3.63 -1.91 -12.44
N GLU A 118 -2.70 -2.49 -13.21
CA GLU A 118 -1.47 -3.08 -12.71
C GLU A 118 -0.35 -2.90 -13.75
N PRO A 119 0.75 -2.19 -13.43
CA PRO A 119 1.82 -1.97 -14.40
C PRO A 119 2.73 -3.19 -14.62
N ASP A 120 2.86 -4.09 -13.62
CA ASP A 120 3.69 -5.27 -13.76
C ASP A 120 3.01 -6.33 -14.63
N PRO A 121 3.65 -6.76 -15.76
CA PRO A 121 3.01 -7.70 -16.67
C PRO A 121 2.80 -9.09 -16.06
N ALA A 122 3.61 -9.52 -15.10
CA ALA A 122 3.44 -10.82 -14.46
C ALA A 122 2.28 -10.80 -13.46
N GLU A 123 2.12 -9.70 -12.72
CA GLU A 123 0.98 -9.51 -11.82
C GLU A 123 -0.32 -9.31 -12.60
N GLU A 124 -0.30 -8.52 -13.67
CA GLU A 124 -1.45 -8.33 -14.56
C GLU A 124 -1.95 -9.66 -15.13
N MET A 125 -1.03 -10.52 -15.60
CA MET A 125 -1.36 -11.85 -16.06
C MET A 125 -2.00 -12.73 -14.96
N ARG A 126 -1.50 -12.62 -13.71
CA ARG A 126 -2.09 -13.30 -12.55
C ARG A 126 -3.47 -12.76 -12.24
N ALA A 127 -3.68 -11.45 -12.35
CA ALA A 127 -4.98 -10.83 -12.18
C ALA A 127 -5.99 -11.34 -13.22
N HIS A 128 -5.62 -11.44 -14.48
CA HIS A 128 -6.46 -12.06 -15.49
C HIS A 128 -6.81 -13.51 -15.17
N ALA A 129 -5.83 -14.31 -14.76
CA ALA A 129 -6.07 -15.69 -14.33
C ALA A 129 -7.01 -15.76 -13.11
N MET A 130 -6.89 -14.83 -12.16
CA MET A 130 -7.78 -14.71 -11.00
C MET A 130 -9.23 -14.44 -11.41
N MET A 131 -9.44 -13.64 -12.45
CA MET A 131 -10.79 -13.27 -12.92
C MET A 131 -11.47 -14.40 -13.68
N SER A 132 -10.75 -15.39 -14.20
CA SER A 132 -11.32 -16.50 -15.00
C SER A 132 -12.35 -17.36 -14.25
N SER A 133 -12.31 -17.33 -12.92
CA SER A 133 -13.22 -18.09 -12.04
C SER A 133 -14.25 -17.23 -11.32
N LEU A 134 -14.51 -16.01 -11.79
CA LEU A 134 -15.54 -15.15 -11.24
C LEU A 134 -16.96 -15.69 -11.52
N PRO A 135 -17.93 -15.43 -10.61
CA PRO A 135 -19.32 -15.76 -10.83
C PRO A 135 -19.88 -15.06 -12.08
N ALA A 136 -20.87 -15.69 -12.72
CA ALA A 136 -21.58 -15.05 -13.82
C ALA A 136 -22.19 -13.72 -13.38
N GLY A 137 -21.97 -12.66 -14.18
CA GLY A 137 -22.45 -11.30 -13.87
C GLY A 137 -21.45 -10.41 -13.12
N ALA A 138 -20.34 -10.94 -12.60
CA ALA A 138 -19.25 -10.12 -12.09
C ALA A 138 -18.62 -9.29 -13.23
N ARG A 139 -18.26 -8.05 -12.91
CA ARG A 139 -17.74 -7.09 -13.91
C ARG A 139 -16.38 -6.58 -13.48
N VAL A 140 -15.34 -7.12 -14.10
CA VAL A 140 -13.94 -6.69 -13.87
C VAL A 140 -13.28 -6.46 -15.21
N GLU A 141 -12.64 -5.30 -15.33
CA GLU A 141 -11.73 -4.94 -16.42
C GLU A 141 -10.33 -4.90 -15.81
N VAL A 142 -9.42 -5.74 -16.27
CA VAL A 142 -8.00 -5.72 -15.89
C VAL A 142 -7.22 -5.07 -17.01
N VAL A 143 -6.42 -4.07 -16.70
CA VAL A 143 -5.66 -3.30 -17.68
C VAL A 143 -4.21 -3.15 -17.20
N ARG A 144 -3.27 -3.44 -18.08
CA ARG A 144 -1.85 -3.14 -17.81
C ARG A 144 -1.61 -1.65 -17.97
N ALA A 145 -1.58 -0.94 -16.83
CA ALA A 145 -1.38 0.50 -16.79
C ALA A 145 -0.83 0.95 -15.44
N GLY A 146 -0.02 1.98 -15.45
CA GLY A 146 0.36 2.74 -14.26
C GLY A 146 -0.70 3.76 -13.85
N VAL A 147 -0.49 4.39 -12.69
CA VAL A 147 -1.42 5.43 -12.19
C VAL A 147 -1.53 6.62 -13.14
N ASP A 148 -0.46 6.96 -13.83
CA ASP A 148 -0.41 8.12 -14.76
C ASP A 148 -1.25 7.86 -16.01
N GLU A 149 -1.47 6.60 -16.39
CA GLU A 149 -2.28 6.17 -17.53
C GLU A 149 -3.78 6.02 -17.18
N LEU A 150 -4.13 6.11 -15.90
CA LEU A 150 -5.51 5.92 -15.42
C LEU A 150 -6.54 6.82 -16.11
N PRO A 151 -6.28 8.09 -16.45
CA PRO A 151 -7.26 8.91 -17.20
C PRO A 151 -7.59 8.33 -18.58
N ALA A 152 -6.61 7.76 -19.28
CA ALA A 152 -6.82 7.12 -20.58
C ALA A 152 -7.61 5.80 -20.42
N VAL A 153 -7.29 4.99 -19.41
CA VAL A 153 -8.05 3.77 -19.09
C VAL A 153 -9.50 4.08 -18.76
N MET A 154 -9.74 5.18 -18.04
CA MET A 154 -11.10 5.59 -17.65
C MET A 154 -11.91 6.17 -18.83
N ASP A 155 -11.28 6.71 -19.86
CA ASP A 155 -11.92 7.21 -21.07
C ASP A 155 -13.18 8.06 -20.79
N GLY A 156 -13.04 9.08 -19.95
CA GLY A 156 -14.13 9.96 -19.51
C GLY A 156 -15.09 9.36 -18.48
N ARG A 157 -14.98 8.05 -18.16
CA ARG A 157 -15.75 7.43 -17.08
C ARG A 157 -15.33 7.98 -15.73
N THR A 158 -16.26 8.00 -14.76
CA THR A 158 -15.96 8.33 -13.36
C THR A 158 -16.22 7.14 -12.46
N ALA A 159 -15.48 7.04 -11.35
CA ALA A 159 -15.64 6.00 -10.34
C ALA A 159 -16.19 6.57 -9.02
N GLN A 160 -16.98 5.80 -8.30
CA GLN A 160 -17.47 6.14 -6.97
C GLN A 160 -16.40 5.93 -5.91
N ALA A 161 -15.45 5.02 -6.16
CA ALA A 161 -14.30 4.85 -5.29
C ALA A 161 -13.03 4.43 -6.06
N ALA A 162 -11.90 4.67 -5.42
CA ALA A 162 -10.61 4.08 -5.77
C ALA A 162 -9.98 3.42 -4.53
N VAL A 163 -9.12 2.43 -4.75
CA VAL A 163 -8.36 1.75 -3.70
C VAL A 163 -6.89 1.79 -4.08
N MET A 164 -6.03 2.20 -3.14
CA MET A 164 -4.57 2.15 -3.21
C MET A 164 -4.06 1.38 -1.98
N TRP A 165 -3.88 0.09 -2.13
CA TRP A 165 -3.51 -0.78 -1.02
C TRP A 165 -2.08 -1.26 -1.16
N HIS A 166 -1.16 -0.68 -0.39
CA HIS A 166 0.28 -0.84 -0.57
C HIS A 166 0.73 -0.39 -1.97
N VAL A 167 0.37 0.83 -2.33
CA VAL A 167 0.69 1.46 -3.62
C VAL A 167 1.28 2.85 -3.42
N LEU A 168 0.70 3.63 -2.47
CA LEU A 168 1.06 5.02 -2.28
C LEU A 168 2.54 5.19 -1.92
N GLU A 169 3.09 4.26 -1.13
CA GLU A 169 4.50 4.22 -0.73
C GLU A 169 5.47 4.00 -1.89
N HIS A 170 4.98 3.49 -3.03
CA HIS A 170 5.77 3.21 -4.22
C HIS A 170 5.73 4.33 -5.27
N LEU A 171 4.77 5.24 -5.21
CA LEU A 171 4.59 6.25 -6.24
C LEU A 171 5.84 7.12 -6.42
N HIS A 172 6.24 7.38 -7.66
CA HIS A 172 7.33 8.29 -7.97
C HIS A 172 7.00 9.73 -7.55
N HIS A 173 5.79 10.19 -7.88
CA HIS A 173 5.30 11.52 -7.59
C HIS A 173 3.97 11.43 -6.84
N LEU A 174 4.00 11.60 -5.50
CA LEU A 174 2.81 11.47 -4.64
C LEU A 174 1.65 12.36 -5.08
N ASP A 175 1.93 13.66 -5.25
CA ASP A 175 0.88 14.64 -5.52
C ASP A 175 0.29 14.46 -6.92
N ALA A 176 1.11 14.11 -7.92
CA ALA A 176 0.65 13.82 -9.27
C ALA A 176 -0.23 12.56 -9.30
N GLY A 177 0.24 11.45 -8.72
CA GLY A 177 -0.53 10.20 -8.70
C GLY A 177 -1.85 10.34 -7.94
N LEU A 178 -1.85 11.01 -6.78
CA LEU A 178 -3.10 11.31 -6.05
C LEU A 178 -4.01 12.26 -6.82
N GLY A 179 -3.44 13.25 -7.53
CA GLY A 179 -4.18 14.15 -8.40
C GLY A 179 -4.87 13.42 -9.56
N THR A 180 -4.16 12.46 -10.16
CA THR A 180 -4.69 11.57 -11.20
C THR A 180 -5.88 10.76 -10.68
N VAL A 181 -5.73 10.12 -9.51
CA VAL A 181 -6.84 9.37 -8.88
C VAL A 181 -8.00 10.28 -8.54
N ALA A 182 -7.76 11.48 -7.98
CA ALA A 182 -8.81 12.45 -7.72
C ALA A 182 -9.54 12.87 -9.00
N GLY A 183 -8.82 12.96 -10.12
CA GLY A 183 -9.36 13.35 -11.42
C GLY A 183 -10.42 12.39 -11.97
N VAL A 184 -10.29 11.10 -11.69
CA VAL A 184 -11.22 10.07 -12.19
C VAL A 184 -12.34 9.70 -11.20
N LEU A 185 -12.27 10.19 -9.96
CA LEU A 185 -13.35 9.98 -9.00
C LEU A 185 -14.53 10.93 -9.28
N ALA A 186 -15.74 10.48 -9.05
CA ALA A 186 -16.93 11.33 -8.98
C ALA A 186 -16.81 12.37 -7.85
N ASP A 187 -17.60 13.44 -7.88
CA ASP A 187 -17.65 14.41 -6.79
C ASP A 187 -18.10 13.72 -5.50
N GLY A 188 -17.35 13.93 -4.43
CA GLY A 188 -17.55 13.21 -3.17
C GLY A 188 -17.15 11.72 -3.19
N GLY A 189 -16.55 11.25 -4.28
CA GLY A 189 -16.01 9.90 -4.40
C GLY A 189 -15.00 9.55 -3.31
N LEU A 190 -14.79 8.27 -3.08
CA LEU A 190 -14.00 7.77 -1.96
C LEU A 190 -12.65 7.24 -2.42
N LEU A 191 -11.62 7.46 -1.61
CA LEU A 191 -10.31 6.83 -1.75
C LEU A 191 -10.00 6.00 -0.50
N GLY A 192 -9.88 4.69 -0.68
CA GLY A 192 -9.35 3.78 0.34
C GLY A 192 -7.84 3.63 0.19
N VAL A 193 -7.09 3.90 1.26
CA VAL A 193 -5.63 3.79 1.27
C VAL A 193 -5.18 2.87 2.39
N ALA A 194 -4.19 2.02 2.12
CA ALA A 194 -3.43 1.33 3.14
C ALA A 194 -1.93 1.48 2.85
N VAL A 195 -1.15 1.82 3.88
CA VAL A 195 0.31 2.01 3.81
C VAL A 195 1.00 1.50 5.08
N PRO A 196 2.28 1.12 5.06
CA PRO A 196 3.04 0.83 6.27
C PRO A 196 3.08 2.03 7.22
N ASN A 197 3.03 1.77 8.53
CA ASN A 197 3.05 2.78 9.58
C ASN A 197 4.43 2.87 10.22
N ARG A 198 5.24 3.86 9.85
CA ARG A 198 6.60 4.06 10.40
C ARG A 198 6.63 4.35 11.91
N ARG A 199 5.49 4.68 12.52
CA ARG A 199 5.34 4.90 13.97
C ARG A 199 4.68 3.72 14.71
N SER A 200 4.56 2.58 14.05
CA SER A 200 4.01 1.37 14.66
C SER A 200 4.83 0.86 15.83
N ALA A 201 4.22 0.00 16.65
CA ALA A 201 4.95 -0.74 17.69
C ALA A 201 6.05 -1.61 17.07
N GLU A 202 5.79 -2.18 15.92
CA GLU A 202 6.73 -3.02 15.15
C GLU A 202 7.92 -2.21 14.67
N ALA A 203 7.71 -1.04 14.08
CA ALA A 203 8.78 -0.15 13.63
C ALA A 203 9.70 0.28 14.78
N ARG A 204 9.11 0.55 15.96
CA ARG A 204 9.87 0.88 17.17
C ARG A 204 10.65 -0.30 17.73
N ALA A 205 10.02 -1.49 17.78
CA ALA A 205 10.64 -2.69 18.33
C ALA A 205 11.79 -3.23 17.48
N PHE A 206 11.62 -3.22 16.16
CA PHE A 206 12.61 -3.77 15.22
C PHE A 206 13.61 -2.73 14.70
N GLY A 207 13.31 -1.42 14.83
CA GLY A 207 14.17 -0.34 14.38
C GLY A 207 14.58 -0.52 12.90
N PRO A 208 15.91 -0.50 12.60
CA PRO A 208 16.39 -0.68 11.23
C PRO A 208 16.02 -2.01 10.56
N ARG A 209 15.62 -3.04 11.34
CA ARG A 209 15.23 -4.35 10.83
C ARG A 209 13.74 -4.47 10.52
N TRP A 210 12.97 -3.42 10.77
CA TRP A 210 11.53 -3.49 10.49
C TRP A 210 11.27 -3.72 9.00
N HIS A 211 10.48 -4.76 8.71
CA HIS A 211 10.12 -5.14 7.34
C HIS A 211 9.48 -3.99 6.54
N GLY A 212 8.69 -3.16 7.18
CA GLY A 212 7.98 -2.09 6.49
C GLY A 212 8.86 -0.95 5.94
N TRP A 213 10.16 -0.92 6.21
CA TRP A 213 11.05 0.02 5.54
C TRP A 213 11.24 -0.30 4.06
N GLU A 214 11.57 -1.53 3.72
CA GLU A 214 11.72 -2.03 2.34
C GLU A 214 12.33 -0.99 1.38
N PRO A 215 13.57 -0.52 1.66
CA PRO A 215 14.14 0.66 0.98
C PRO A 215 14.40 0.45 -0.51
N SER A 216 14.47 -0.80 -0.96
CA SER A 216 14.58 -1.17 -2.37
C SER A 216 13.28 -0.93 -3.16
N ARG A 217 12.16 -0.67 -2.49
CA ARG A 217 10.84 -0.53 -3.13
C ARG A 217 10.02 0.64 -2.60
N HIS A 218 10.06 0.90 -1.28
CA HIS A 218 9.31 1.97 -0.66
C HIS A 218 10.06 3.29 -0.80
N ARG A 219 9.55 4.17 -1.63
CA ARG A 219 10.05 5.53 -1.81
C ARG A 219 9.60 6.43 -0.68
N TRP A 220 8.39 6.22 -0.15
CA TRP A 220 7.75 7.05 0.87
C TRP A 220 7.39 6.27 2.13
N HIS A 221 7.51 6.95 3.28
CA HIS A 221 7.24 6.35 4.58
C HIS A 221 6.29 7.24 5.38
N PHE A 222 5.16 6.67 5.78
CA PHE A 222 4.06 7.41 6.39
C PHE A 222 3.92 7.14 7.88
N ASP A 223 3.48 8.15 8.59
CA ASP A 223 2.71 8.06 9.82
C ASP A 223 1.34 8.72 9.62
N GLU A 224 0.51 8.72 10.65
CA GLU A 224 -0.85 9.26 10.56
C GLU A 224 -0.86 10.74 10.15
N ASP A 225 0.04 11.54 10.74
CA ASP A 225 0.12 12.98 10.48
C ASP A 225 0.53 13.27 9.03
N SER A 226 1.61 12.66 8.56
CA SER A 226 2.10 12.85 7.20
C SER A 226 1.13 12.31 6.15
N LEU A 227 0.47 11.17 6.40
CA LEU A 227 -0.55 10.65 5.49
C LEU A 227 -1.74 11.61 5.38
N ARG A 228 -2.21 12.17 6.50
CA ARG A 228 -3.28 13.18 6.52
C ARG A 228 -2.90 14.43 5.73
N LEU A 229 -1.68 14.93 5.93
CA LEU A 229 -1.18 16.11 5.21
C LEU A 229 -1.03 15.87 3.70
N VAL A 230 -0.52 14.71 3.31
CA VAL A 230 -0.35 14.34 1.90
C VAL A 230 -1.70 14.24 1.20
N LEU A 231 -2.65 13.53 1.81
CA LEU A 231 -4.01 13.38 1.25
C LEU A 231 -4.75 14.72 1.19
N GLY A 232 -4.63 15.55 2.25
CA GLY A 232 -5.24 16.87 2.31
C GLY A 232 -4.73 17.83 1.22
N ALA A 233 -3.41 17.83 0.98
CA ALA A 233 -2.80 18.63 -0.10
C ALA A 233 -3.27 18.18 -1.50
N SER A 234 -3.65 16.92 -1.65
CA SER A 234 -4.12 16.32 -2.90
C SER A 234 -5.66 16.31 -3.03
N ARG A 235 -6.35 17.24 -2.34
CA ARG A 235 -7.81 17.45 -2.40
C ARG A 235 -8.64 16.29 -1.82
N PHE A 236 -8.11 15.55 -0.87
CA PHE A 236 -8.85 14.53 -0.13
C PHE A 236 -9.11 14.98 1.30
N SER A 237 -10.37 15.01 1.70
CA SER A 237 -10.76 15.19 3.10
C SER A 237 -10.70 13.84 3.82
N VAL A 238 -9.90 13.76 4.86
CA VAL A 238 -9.68 12.54 5.64
C VAL A 238 -10.53 12.58 6.89
N ALA A 239 -11.52 11.70 6.99
CA ALA A 239 -12.37 11.60 8.17
C ALA A 239 -11.72 10.81 9.31
N ASP A 240 -11.06 9.70 8.97
CA ASP A 240 -10.44 8.79 9.94
C ASP A 240 -9.20 8.13 9.35
N ILE A 241 -8.11 8.11 10.11
CA ILE A 241 -6.92 7.31 9.82
C ILE A 241 -6.65 6.48 11.06
N GLY A 242 -6.35 5.21 10.87
CA GLY A 242 -6.02 4.37 12.01
C GLY A 242 -5.44 3.03 11.59
N THR A 243 -5.10 2.24 12.59
CA THR A 243 -4.52 0.91 12.39
C THR A 243 -5.60 -0.20 12.43
N ARG A 244 -6.88 0.16 12.52
CA ARG A 244 -8.00 -0.77 12.76
C ARG A 244 -8.49 -1.52 11.52
N GLY A 245 -7.94 -1.22 10.32
CA GLY A 245 -8.30 -1.93 9.09
C GLY A 245 -7.63 -3.29 8.99
N GLY A 246 -8.40 -4.32 8.65
CA GLY A 246 -7.88 -5.66 8.41
C GLY A 246 -7.36 -6.41 9.65
N TRP A 247 -6.43 -7.33 9.43
CA TRP A 247 -5.86 -8.23 10.44
C TRP A 247 -4.52 -7.74 11.04
N GLY A 248 -4.14 -6.50 10.79
CA GLY A 248 -2.82 -5.97 11.12
C GLY A 248 -1.79 -6.28 10.01
N TYR A 249 -0.51 -6.33 10.40
CA TYR A 249 0.58 -6.60 9.46
C TYR A 249 1.44 -7.78 9.95
N PRO A 250 0.88 -9.01 10.04
CA PRO A 250 1.55 -10.15 10.64
C PRO A 250 2.80 -10.58 9.86
N SER A 251 2.82 -10.43 8.53
CA SER A 251 4.01 -10.63 7.71
C SER A 251 5.13 -9.65 8.07
N GLY A 252 4.79 -8.39 8.32
CA GLY A 252 5.74 -7.38 8.76
C GLY A 252 6.43 -7.76 10.08
N VAL A 253 5.69 -8.32 11.05
CA VAL A 253 6.26 -8.85 12.30
C VAL A 253 7.13 -10.07 12.01
N ALA A 254 6.59 -11.06 11.29
CA ALA A 254 7.27 -12.33 11.01
C ALA A 254 8.61 -12.12 10.30
N TYR A 255 8.63 -11.32 9.25
CA TYR A 255 9.83 -11.11 8.44
C TYR A 255 10.82 -10.10 9.06
N SER A 256 10.37 -9.28 10.01
CA SER A 256 11.29 -8.52 10.86
C SER A 256 12.04 -9.40 11.87
N ILE A 257 11.40 -10.49 12.33
CA ILE A 257 12.02 -11.49 13.22
C ILE A 257 12.96 -12.40 12.42
N ALA A 258 12.49 -12.94 11.31
CA ALA A 258 13.18 -13.93 10.50
C ALA A 258 13.18 -13.55 9.01
N PRO A 259 14.04 -12.60 8.59
CA PRO A 259 14.08 -12.12 7.20
C PRO A 259 14.33 -13.23 6.18
N GLY A 260 15.13 -14.25 6.55
CA GLY A 260 15.40 -15.40 5.70
C GLY A 260 14.18 -16.30 5.41
N LEU A 261 13.04 -16.06 6.05
CA LEU A 261 11.78 -16.75 5.76
C LEU A 261 10.81 -15.91 4.91
N ASP A 262 11.22 -14.72 4.46
CA ASP A 262 10.42 -13.91 3.55
C ASP A 262 10.38 -14.56 2.15
N PRO A 263 9.22 -15.03 1.67
CA PRO A 263 9.12 -15.70 0.38
C PRO A 263 9.32 -14.78 -0.81
N GLN A 264 9.28 -13.46 -0.63
CA GLN A 264 9.58 -12.49 -1.67
C GLN A 264 11.09 -12.41 -1.94
N VAL A 265 11.90 -12.63 -0.91
CA VAL A 265 13.38 -12.65 -1.01
C VAL A 265 13.90 -14.08 -1.18
N HIS A 266 13.26 -15.04 -0.51
CA HIS A 266 13.66 -16.44 -0.48
C HIS A 266 12.49 -17.36 -0.88
N PRO A 267 12.18 -17.54 -2.18
CA PRO A 267 11.00 -18.27 -2.64
C PRO A 267 10.86 -19.70 -2.11
N GLY A 268 11.98 -20.37 -1.83
CA GLY A 268 12.00 -21.73 -1.26
C GLY A 268 11.46 -21.84 0.16
N THR A 269 11.25 -20.72 0.87
CA THR A 269 10.82 -20.71 2.28
C THR A 269 9.32 -20.45 2.45
N GLY A 270 8.57 -20.40 1.37
CA GLY A 270 7.17 -19.91 1.35
C GLY A 270 6.26 -20.54 2.39
N LEU A 271 6.33 -21.85 2.63
CA LEU A 271 5.51 -22.54 3.63
C LEU A 271 5.86 -22.11 5.06
N LEU A 272 7.15 -22.08 5.40
CA LEU A 272 7.64 -21.70 6.73
C LEU A 272 7.37 -20.21 7.01
N GLY A 273 7.63 -19.34 6.04
CA GLY A 273 7.35 -17.91 6.15
C GLY A 273 5.87 -17.62 6.39
N ARG A 274 4.99 -18.32 5.70
CA ARG A 274 3.53 -18.21 5.89
C ARG A 274 3.08 -18.74 7.26
N ALA A 275 3.65 -19.86 7.72
CA ALA A 275 3.36 -20.39 9.05
C ALA A 275 3.79 -19.42 10.15
N LEU A 276 4.96 -18.79 10.01
CA LEU A 276 5.41 -17.74 10.93
C LEU A 276 4.50 -16.52 10.88
N ALA A 277 4.13 -16.04 9.69
CA ALA A 277 3.20 -14.93 9.56
C ALA A 277 1.83 -15.24 10.21
N ALA A 278 1.31 -16.46 10.05
CA ALA A 278 0.09 -16.88 10.70
C ALA A 278 0.23 -16.91 12.24
N ALA A 279 1.35 -17.37 12.77
CA ALA A 279 1.65 -17.34 14.20
C ALA A 279 1.75 -15.91 14.77
N MET A 280 2.10 -14.92 13.95
CA MET A 280 2.20 -13.52 14.35
C MET A 280 0.85 -12.76 14.30
N ILE A 281 -0.23 -13.38 13.83
CA ILE A 281 -1.56 -12.75 13.79
C ILE A 281 -1.98 -12.18 15.15
N PRO A 282 -1.88 -12.89 16.28
CA PRO A 282 -2.26 -12.35 17.60
C PRO A 282 -1.44 -11.11 17.97
N VAL A 283 -0.13 -11.11 17.70
CA VAL A 283 0.77 -9.98 18.00
C VAL A 283 0.37 -8.75 17.18
N ALA A 284 0.22 -8.91 15.87
CA ALA A 284 -0.19 -7.83 14.98
C ALA A 284 -1.61 -7.32 15.32
N ALA A 285 -2.53 -8.22 15.68
CA ALA A 285 -3.89 -7.86 16.08
C ALA A 285 -3.90 -7.06 17.40
N THR A 286 -3.06 -7.43 18.37
CA THR A 286 -2.94 -6.69 19.63
C THR A 286 -2.38 -5.28 19.40
N ALA A 287 -1.27 -5.15 18.65
CA ALA A 287 -0.69 -3.87 18.31
C ALA A 287 -1.71 -2.97 17.59
N ARG A 288 -2.48 -3.54 16.67
CA ARG A 288 -3.58 -2.86 15.96
C ARG A 288 -4.69 -2.40 16.93
N ALA A 289 -5.11 -3.25 17.85
CA ALA A 289 -6.21 -2.97 18.78
C ALA A 289 -5.89 -1.76 19.70
N VAL A 290 -4.62 -1.59 20.06
CA VAL A 290 -4.14 -0.45 20.87
C VAL A 290 -3.69 0.76 20.02
N GLY A 291 -3.99 0.78 18.73
CA GLY A 291 -3.69 1.91 17.84
C GLY A 291 -2.24 2.00 17.36
N HIS A 292 -1.44 0.94 17.53
CA HIS A 292 -0.01 0.91 17.17
C HIS A 292 0.33 -0.15 16.11
N GLY A 293 -0.65 -0.54 15.29
CA GLY A 293 -0.44 -1.54 14.25
C GLY A 293 0.51 -1.10 13.14
N GLY A 294 1.14 -2.07 12.48
CA GLY A 294 2.14 -1.87 11.42
C GLY A 294 1.63 -1.25 10.12
N GLN A 295 0.33 -1.10 9.98
CA GLN A 295 -0.34 -0.55 8.81
C GLN A 295 -1.32 0.54 9.20
N LEU A 296 -1.30 1.65 8.47
CA LEU A 296 -2.37 2.67 8.47
C LEU A 296 -3.40 2.34 7.42
N VAL A 297 -4.67 2.52 7.76
CA VAL A 297 -5.79 2.41 6.82
C VAL A 297 -6.65 3.65 6.95
N THR A 298 -7.06 4.21 5.83
CA THR A 298 -7.96 5.37 5.81
C THR A 298 -8.94 5.29 4.65
N ILE A 299 -10.05 5.98 4.82
CA ILE A 299 -10.96 6.34 3.74
C ILE A 299 -11.02 7.85 3.70
N ALA A 300 -10.60 8.41 2.59
CA ALA A 300 -10.67 9.82 2.32
C ALA A 300 -11.77 10.11 1.29
N ARG A 301 -12.38 11.29 1.38
CA ARG A 301 -13.39 11.76 0.44
C ARG A 301 -12.78 12.80 -0.48
N ARG A 302 -12.98 12.67 -1.78
CA ARG A 302 -12.62 13.72 -2.73
C ARG A 302 -13.38 14.99 -2.38
N ALA A 303 -12.66 16.10 -2.19
CA ALA A 303 -13.28 17.42 -2.03
C ALA A 303 -14.01 17.83 -3.31
N ALA A 304 -15.16 18.44 -3.17
CA ALA A 304 -15.86 19.06 -4.29
C ALA A 304 -14.97 20.14 -4.96
N ARG A 305 -15.17 20.36 -6.25
CA ARG A 305 -14.45 21.39 -7.00
C ARG A 305 -14.84 22.78 -6.55
#